data_385fdb159972142c46732ce418bdfdd6
#
_entry.id   385fdb159972142c46732ce418bdfdd6
#
_cell.length_a   1.000
_cell.length_b   1.000
_cell.length_c   1.000
_cell.angle_alpha   90.00
_cell.angle_beta   90.00
_cell.angle_gamma   90.00
#
_symmetry.space_group_name_H-M   'P 1'
#
loop_
_entity.id
_entity.type
_entity.pdbx_description
1 polymer ?
#
loop_
_entity_poly.entity_id
_entity_poly.type
_entity_poly.pdbx_seq_one_letter_code
_entity_poly.pdbx_strand_id
1 'polypeptide(L)'
;MIRRPPRSTPKPSSAASDVYKRQVSIKTPITFATNMTAKINNEVYLKREDLQPVFSFKSRGAYNKIISLTPAQKKKGVIAASAGNHAQGVAFACKKLKIPCLIVMPVTTPDIKVRSVKNFGAKIILEGDSFNQAVKAALKIAKTKKIEFIHPFDDQYTIAGQGTIGQEILETDEEYDAIFLPVGGGGLLAGVSAWIAQHTKKVKIYGVEVEDSACLLEAIKFDKRVRLREVGLFADGVAVEQIGKNNFDVIKECVDGVITCLLYTSPSPRDATLSRMPSSA
;
A
#
# COMPACT_ATOMS: atom_id res chain seq x y z
N MET A 1 15.31 34.60 -6.71
CA MET A 1 14.80 33.93 -5.46
C MET A 1 13.40 33.46 -5.70
N ILE A 2 13.18 32.16 -5.96
CA ILE A 2 11.85 31.59 -6.13
C ILE A 2 11.38 31.20 -4.73
N ARG A 3 10.38 31.90 -4.21
CA ARG A 3 9.72 31.58 -2.94
C ARG A 3 8.98 30.25 -3.13
N ARG A 4 9.36 29.23 -2.35
CA ARG A 4 8.61 27.97 -2.26
C ARG A 4 7.20 28.28 -1.73
N PRO A 5 6.12 27.70 -2.34
CA PRO A 5 4.79 27.83 -1.78
C PRO A 5 4.72 27.21 -0.38
N PRO A 6 3.83 27.67 0.49
CA PRO A 6 3.70 27.14 1.83
C PRO A 6 3.32 25.66 1.78
N ARG A 7 4.08 24.82 2.47
CA ARG A 7 3.84 23.38 2.60
C ARG A 7 2.52 23.13 3.32
N SER A 8 1.47 22.84 2.59
CA SER A 8 0.24 22.25 3.12
C SER A 8 0.27 20.72 2.97
N THR A 9 1.34 20.06 3.44
CA THR A 9 1.28 18.62 3.65
C THR A 9 0.27 18.35 4.76
N PRO A 10 -0.70 17.44 4.56
CA PRO A 10 -1.60 17.07 5.62
C PRO A 10 -0.76 16.58 6.81
N LYS A 11 -0.84 17.25 7.95
CA LYS A 11 -0.27 16.71 9.18
C LYS A 11 -0.84 15.30 9.36
N PRO A 12 -0.02 14.28 9.70
CA PRO A 12 -0.54 12.98 10.07
C PRO A 12 -1.62 13.21 11.11
N SER A 13 -2.86 12.90 10.76
CA SER A 13 -3.99 13.20 11.63
C SER A 13 -3.84 12.37 12.92
N SER A 14 -4.39 12.85 14.02
CA SER A 14 -4.53 12.10 15.27
C SER A 14 -5.17 10.71 15.03
N ALA A 15 -5.93 10.56 13.96
CA ALA A 15 -6.48 9.30 13.49
C ALA A 15 -5.40 8.26 13.09
N ALA A 16 -4.23 8.68 12.61
CA ALA A 16 -3.13 7.74 12.34
C ALA A 16 -2.62 7.08 13.63
N SER A 17 -2.58 7.82 14.75
CA SER A 17 -2.21 7.26 16.06
C SER A 17 -3.25 6.30 16.62
N ASP A 18 -4.52 6.40 16.19
CA ASP A 18 -5.59 5.50 16.63
C ASP A 18 -5.51 4.11 16.00
N VAL A 19 -4.76 3.94 14.91
CA VAL A 19 -4.47 2.63 14.31
C VAL A 19 -3.86 1.68 15.34
N TYR A 20 -2.97 2.19 16.19
CA TYR A 20 -2.35 1.40 17.25
C TYR A 20 -3.28 1.15 18.44
N LYS A 21 -4.00 2.16 18.87
CA LYS A 21 -4.86 2.10 20.05
C LYS A 21 -5.97 1.06 19.93
N ARG A 22 -6.37 0.72 18.70
CA ARG A 22 -7.46 -0.21 18.44
C ARG A 22 -7.03 -1.59 17.96
N GLN A 23 -5.72 -1.89 17.92
CA GLN A 23 -5.14 -3.20 17.60
C GLN A 23 -5.63 -3.80 16.26
N VAL A 24 -5.92 -2.97 15.27
CA VAL A 24 -6.28 -3.43 13.92
C VAL A 24 -5.02 -3.73 13.10
N SER A 25 -4.01 -2.88 13.25
CA SER A 25 -2.69 -3.15 12.72
C SER A 25 -1.70 -3.27 13.86
N ILE A 26 -0.81 -4.24 13.79
CA ILE A 26 0.25 -4.43 14.78
C ILE A 26 1.47 -3.58 14.41
N LYS A 27 2.24 -3.15 15.42
CA LYS A 27 3.58 -2.63 15.20
C LYS A 27 4.46 -3.81 14.80
N THR A 28 4.75 -3.91 13.50
CA THR A 28 5.54 -5.03 12.98
C THR A 28 7.02 -4.84 13.31
N PRO A 29 7.78 -5.92 13.52
CA PRO A 29 9.20 -5.81 13.78
C PRO A 29 9.96 -5.33 12.54
N ILE A 30 11.13 -4.75 12.79
CA ILE A 30 12.19 -4.59 11.80
C ILE A 30 13.21 -5.67 12.08
N THR A 31 13.51 -6.51 11.09
CA THR A 31 14.40 -7.66 11.26
C THR A 31 15.64 -7.51 10.39
N PHE A 32 16.80 -7.78 10.97
CA PHE A 32 18.06 -7.84 10.23
C PHE A 32 18.06 -9.03 9.24
N ALA A 33 18.40 -8.76 8.00
CA ALA A 33 18.38 -9.74 6.92
C ALA A 33 19.79 -10.29 6.64
N THR A 34 20.29 -11.22 7.47
CA THR A 34 21.64 -11.75 7.45
C THR A 34 22.11 -12.19 6.05
N ASN A 35 21.28 -12.96 5.34
CA ASN A 35 21.65 -13.47 4.02
C ASN A 35 21.75 -12.37 2.95
N MET A 36 20.87 -11.35 3.01
CA MET A 36 20.93 -10.22 2.08
C MET A 36 22.13 -9.33 2.40
N THR A 37 22.37 -9.05 3.67
CA THR A 37 23.53 -8.31 4.17
C THR A 37 24.83 -8.92 3.67
N ALA A 38 24.99 -10.24 3.80
CA ALA A 38 26.17 -10.94 3.34
C ALA A 38 26.36 -10.87 1.80
N LYS A 39 25.25 -10.90 1.03
CA LYS A 39 25.31 -10.87 -0.44
C LYS A 39 25.71 -9.49 -0.99
N ILE A 40 25.26 -8.41 -0.38
CA ILE A 40 25.46 -7.05 -0.92
C ILE A 40 26.49 -6.24 -0.13
N ASN A 41 27.07 -6.82 0.94
CA ASN A 41 28.01 -6.17 1.84
C ASN A 41 27.51 -4.81 2.39
N ASN A 42 26.23 -4.76 2.72
CA ASN A 42 25.57 -3.64 3.37
C ASN A 42 24.52 -4.16 4.34
N GLU A 43 24.33 -3.51 5.46
CA GLU A 43 23.32 -3.91 6.44
C GLU A 43 21.92 -3.72 5.87
N VAL A 44 21.15 -4.81 5.87
CA VAL A 44 19.79 -4.83 5.34
C VAL A 44 18.80 -5.17 6.44
N TYR A 45 17.81 -4.33 6.60
CA TYR A 45 16.72 -4.49 7.54
C TYR A 45 15.38 -4.59 6.80
N LEU A 46 14.53 -5.49 7.23
CA LEU A 46 13.21 -5.71 6.64
C LEU A 46 12.11 -5.26 7.60
N LYS A 47 11.32 -4.27 7.22
CA LYS A 47 10.07 -3.92 7.90
C LYS A 47 9.01 -4.95 7.54
N ARG A 48 8.64 -5.79 8.50
CA ARG A 48 7.90 -7.04 8.30
C ARG A 48 6.37 -6.83 8.20
N GLU A 49 5.91 -6.09 7.20
CA GLU A 49 4.47 -5.89 6.98
C GLU A 49 3.72 -7.16 6.50
N ASP A 50 4.45 -8.19 6.11
CA ASP A 50 3.95 -9.54 5.88
C ASP A 50 3.41 -10.21 7.16
N LEU A 51 3.83 -9.75 8.34
CA LEU A 51 3.35 -10.24 9.63
C LEU A 51 2.05 -9.57 10.11
N GLN A 52 1.50 -8.64 9.36
CA GLN A 52 0.17 -8.09 9.62
C GLN A 52 -0.91 -9.19 9.52
N PRO A 53 -2.05 -9.06 10.23
CA PRO A 53 -3.13 -10.05 10.17
C PRO A 53 -3.70 -10.34 8.77
N VAL A 54 -3.43 -9.44 7.81
CA VAL A 54 -3.82 -9.58 6.39
C VAL A 54 -2.61 -9.74 5.48
N PHE A 55 -1.45 -10.09 6.05
CA PHE A 55 -0.18 -10.34 5.35
C PHE A 55 0.31 -9.16 4.48
N SER A 56 -0.10 -7.94 4.83
CA SER A 56 0.31 -6.73 4.12
C SER A 56 -0.03 -5.47 4.92
N PHE A 57 0.62 -4.36 4.58
CA PHE A 57 0.38 -3.03 5.15
C PHE A 57 -1.03 -2.46 4.88
N LYS A 58 -1.81 -3.07 3.99
CA LYS A 58 -3.09 -2.50 3.50
C LYS A 58 -4.13 -2.30 4.61
N SER A 59 -4.07 -3.04 5.70
CA SER A 59 -4.94 -2.82 6.86
C SER A 59 -4.80 -1.43 7.47
N ARG A 60 -3.61 -0.84 7.45
CA ARG A 60 -3.31 0.47 8.04
C ARG A 60 -4.12 1.59 7.37
N GLY A 61 -3.96 1.74 6.06
CA GLY A 61 -4.68 2.77 5.31
C GLY A 61 -6.17 2.52 5.22
N ALA A 62 -6.59 1.26 5.02
CA ALA A 62 -8.01 0.90 4.99
C ALA A 62 -8.70 1.25 6.31
N TYR A 63 -8.10 0.87 7.43
CA TYR A 63 -8.64 1.20 8.75
C TYR A 63 -8.71 2.70 8.98
N ASN A 64 -7.62 3.43 8.70
CA ASN A 64 -7.57 4.87 8.91
C ASN A 64 -8.64 5.62 8.09
N LYS A 65 -8.88 5.21 6.84
CA LYS A 65 -9.96 5.75 6.01
C LYS A 65 -11.33 5.41 6.59
N ILE A 66 -11.57 4.17 6.98
CA ILE A 66 -12.89 3.74 7.46
C ILE A 66 -13.23 4.40 8.81
N ILE A 67 -12.25 4.57 9.70
CA ILE A 67 -12.51 5.22 10.99
C ILE A 67 -12.81 6.71 10.84
N SER A 68 -12.31 7.38 9.81
CA SER A 68 -12.58 8.79 9.53
C SER A 68 -14.00 9.06 9.01
N LEU A 69 -14.74 8.02 8.62
CA LEU A 69 -16.10 8.16 8.12
C LEU A 69 -17.08 8.58 9.24
N THR A 70 -18.09 9.33 8.87
CA THR A 70 -19.17 9.71 9.79
C THR A 70 -19.97 8.49 10.26
N PRO A 71 -20.66 8.56 11.40
CA PRO A 71 -21.53 7.47 11.86
C PRO A 71 -22.57 7.04 10.81
N ALA A 72 -23.11 8.00 10.07
CA ALA A 72 -24.09 7.74 9.01
C ALA A 72 -23.49 6.97 7.84
N GLN A 73 -22.26 7.31 7.41
CA GLN A 73 -21.52 6.57 6.39
C GLN A 73 -21.18 5.16 6.86
N LYS A 74 -20.68 5.02 8.10
CA LYS A 74 -20.36 3.70 8.70
C LYS A 74 -21.58 2.78 8.75
N LYS A 75 -22.74 3.32 9.11
CA LYS A 75 -24.00 2.54 9.16
C LYS A 75 -24.40 2.01 7.78
N LYS A 76 -24.18 2.79 6.71
CA LYS A 76 -24.43 2.35 5.33
C LYS A 76 -23.45 1.29 4.83
N GLY A 77 -22.25 1.28 5.39
CA GLY A 77 -21.17 0.40 4.96
C GLY A 77 -20.27 1.04 3.93
N VAL A 78 -19.30 0.24 3.48
CA VAL A 78 -18.29 0.64 2.51
C VAL A 78 -18.19 -0.35 1.37
N ILE A 79 -17.59 0.10 0.26
CA ILE A 79 -17.30 -0.73 -0.90
C ILE A 79 -15.87 -0.50 -1.36
N ALA A 80 -15.21 -1.56 -1.83
CA ALA A 80 -13.92 -1.47 -2.51
C ALA A 80 -13.88 -2.40 -3.72
N ALA A 81 -13.00 -2.11 -4.67
CA ALA A 81 -12.67 -3.00 -5.79
C ALA A 81 -11.23 -3.49 -5.63
N SER A 82 -11.05 -4.78 -5.43
CA SER A 82 -9.73 -5.41 -5.36
C SER A 82 -9.87 -6.92 -5.25
N ALA A 83 -8.99 -7.67 -5.90
CA ALA A 83 -8.87 -9.11 -5.76
C ALA A 83 -7.71 -9.53 -4.81
N GLY A 84 -6.98 -8.57 -4.22
CA GLY A 84 -5.75 -8.83 -3.45
C GLY A 84 -5.76 -8.21 -2.06
N ASN A 85 -4.58 -7.71 -1.66
CA ASN A 85 -4.30 -7.21 -0.32
C ASN A 85 -5.23 -6.09 0.15
N HIS A 86 -5.66 -5.19 -0.76
CA HIS A 86 -6.57 -4.11 -0.39
C HIS A 86 -7.96 -4.64 0.01
N ALA A 87 -8.49 -5.62 -0.71
CA ALA A 87 -9.75 -6.27 -0.36
C ALA A 87 -9.70 -6.88 1.04
N GLN A 88 -8.62 -7.59 1.36
CA GLN A 88 -8.41 -8.17 2.69
C GLN A 88 -8.28 -7.09 3.76
N GLY A 89 -7.52 -6.01 3.50
CA GLY A 89 -7.36 -4.89 4.42
C GLY A 89 -8.69 -4.21 4.75
N VAL A 90 -9.52 -3.93 3.74
CA VAL A 90 -10.85 -3.31 3.91
C VAL A 90 -11.79 -4.26 4.66
N ALA A 91 -11.87 -5.53 4.25
CA ALA A 91 -12.74 -6.52 4.89
C ALA A 91 -12.37 -6.75 6.37
N PHE A 92 -11.07 -6.85 6.66
CA PHE A 92 -10.57 -6.99 8.03
C PHE A 92 -10.88 -5.77 8.90
N ALA A 93 -10.64 -4.56 8.40
CA ALA A 93 -10.96 -3.33 9.10
C ALA A 93 -12.47 -3.23 9.39
N CYS A 94 -13.31 -3.56 8.41
CA CYS A 94 -14.75 -3.57 8.57
C CYS A 94 -15.22 -4.61 9.60
N LYS A 95 -14.64 -5.81 9.59
CA LYS A 95 -14.93 -6.85 10.61
C LYS A 95 -14.65 -6.33 12.02
N LYS A 96 -13.50 -5.68 12.22
CA LYS A 96 -13.12 -5.12 13.52
C LYS A 96 -14.03 -3.98 13.97
N LEU A 97 -14.46 -3.14 13.03
CA LEU A 97 -15.34 -2.00 13.29
C LEU A 97 -16.85 -2.34 13.25
N LYS A 98 -17.18 -3.60 12.91
CA LYS A 98 -18.58 -4.06 12.75
C LYS A 98 -19.34 -3.25 11.69
N ILE A 99 -18.69 -2.90 10.58
CA ILE A 99 -19.23 -2.10 9.48
C ILE A 99 -19.55 -3.03 8.29
N PRO A 100 -20.71 -2.88 7.63
CA PRO A 100 -21.02 -3.63 6.42
C PRO A 100 -19.96 -3.40 5.32
N CYS A 101 -19.49 -4.48 4.73
CA CYS A 101 -18.42 -4.45 3.73
C CYS A 101 -18.85 -5.15 2.45
N LEU A 102 -18.66 -4.49 1.32
CA LEU A 102 -18.87 -5.04 -0.02
C LEU A 102 -17.57 -4.95 -0.80
N ILE A 103 -17.15 -6.06 -1.38
CA ILE A 103 -15.95 -6.12 -2.24
C ILE A 103 -16.37 -6.57 -3.63
N VAL A 104 -15.94 -5.83 -4.64
CA VAL A 104 -16.10 -6.18 -6.04
C VAL A 104 -14.77 -6.71 -6.57
N MET A 105 -14.82 -7.89 -7.20
CA MET A 105 -13.66 -8.56 -7.78
C MET A 105 -13.97 -8.95 -9.22
N PRO A 106 -12.96 -9.03 -10.10
CA PRO A 106 -13.14 -9.65 -11.43
C PRO A 106 -13.63 -11.10 -11.31
N VAL A 107 -14.39 -11.56 -12.27
CA VAL A 107 -14.86 -12.97 -12.32
C VAL A 107 -13.70 -13.96 -12.46
N THR A 108 -12.57 -13.49 -12.97
CA THR A 108 -11.32 -14.26 -13.13
C THR A 108 -10.55 -14.44 -11.81
N THR A 109 -11.06 -13.89 -10.70
CA THR A 109 -10.35 -13.96 -9.40
C THR A 109 -10.31 -15.38 -8.87
N PRO A 110 -9.14 -15.94 -8.55
CA PRO A 110 -9.01 -17.27 -7.98
C PRO A 110 -9.83 -17.46 -6.69
N ASP A 111 -10.44 -18.61 -6.53
CA ASP A 111 -11.30 -18.96 -5.38
C ASP A 111 -10.62 -18.74 -4.03
N ILE A 112 -9.32 -19.01 -3.94
CA ILE A 112 -8.57 -18.84 -2.71
C ILE A 112 -8.57 -17.37 -2.25
N LYS A 113 -8.46 -16.42 -3.20
CA LYS A 113 -8.53 -14.97 -2.90
C LYS A 113 -9.94 -14.56 -2.49
N VAL A 114 -10.96 -15.10 -3.16
CA VAL A 114 -12.38 -14.87 -2.81
C VAL A 114 -12.67 -15.38 -1.39
N ARG A 115 -12.27 -16.61 -1.06
CA ARG A 115 -12.46 -17.21 0.27
C ARG A 115 -11.74 -16.41 1.37
N SER A 116 -10.52 -15.97 1.11
CA SER A 116 -9.74 -15.16 2.08
C SER A 116 -10.49 -13.91 2.52
N VAL A 117 -11.16 -13.23 1.59
CA VAL A 117 -11.93 -12.02 1.88
C VAL A 117 -13.28 -12.36 2.54
N LYS A 118 -13.95 -13.44 2.10
CA LYS A 118 -15.19 -13.93 2.75
C LYS A 118 -14.97 -14.27 4.21
N ASN A 119 -13.83 -14.83 4.58
CA ASN A 119 -13.48 -15.18 5.96
C ASN A 119 -13.44 -13.97 6.91
N PHE A 120 -13.27 -12.76 6.37
CA PHE A 120 -13.40 -11.53 7.12
C PHE A 120 -14.85 -11.00 7.18
N GLY A 121 -15.83 -11.72 6.61
CA GLY A 121 -17.25 -11.37 6.67
C GLY A 121 -17.71 -10.36 5.62
N ALA A 122 -16.89 -10.04 4.63
CA ALA A 122 -17.31 -9.17 3.53
C ALA A 122 -18.24 -9.90 2.56
N LYS A 123 -19.23 -9.17 2.03
CA LYS A 123 -20.00 -9.61 0.85
C LYS A 123 -19.17 -9.39 -0.39
N ILE A 124 -19.23 -10.33 -1.34
CA ILE A 124 -18.45 -10.27 -2.58
C ILE A 124 -19.40 -10.27 -3.77
N ILE A 125 -19.09 -9.41 -4.73
CA ILE A 125 -19.66 -9.41 -6.07
C ILE A 125 -18.53 -9.72 -7.03
N LEU A 126 -18.71 -10.72 -7.88
CA LEU A 126 -17.82 -11.00 -9.00
C LEU A 126 -18.42 -10.33 -10.23
N GLU A 127 -17.73 -9.32 -10.77
CA GLU A 127 -18.23 -8.53 -11.91
C GLU A 127 -17.09 -7.96 -12.74
N GLY A 128 -17.19 -8.17 -14.07
CA GLY A 128 -16.18 -7.79 -15.06
C GLY A 128 -15.02 -8.77 -15.13
N ASP A 129 -14.36 -8.77 -16.30
CA ASP A 129 -13.23 -9.67 -16.59
C ASP A 129 -11.87 -9.09 -16.18
N SER A 130 -11.84 -7.79 -15.86
CA SER A 130 -10.62 -7.06 -15.50
C SER A 130 -10.82 -6.22 -14.24
N PHE A 131 -9.68 -5.85 -13.62
CA PHE A 131 -9.68 -4.93 -12.47
C PHE A 131 -10.40 -3.60 -12.78
N ASN A 132 -10.17 -3.03 -13.96
CA ASN A 132 -10.80 -1.77 -14.37
C ASN A 132 -12.32 -1.88 -14.50
N GLN A 133 -12.84 -3.01 -14.95
CA GLN A 133 -14.28 -3.26 -15.02
C GLN A 133 -14.87 -3.43 -13.60
N ALA A 134 -14.20 -4.17 -12.74
CA ALA A 134 -14.60 -4.31 -11.32
C ALA A 134 -14.62 -2.95 -10.60
N VAL A 135 -13.65 -2.08 -10.85
CA VAL A 135 -13.63 -0.70 -10.32
C VAL A 135 -14.83 0.10 -10.81
N LYS A 136 -15.14 0.06 -12.12
CA LYS A 136 -16.31 0.76 -12.69
C LYS A 136 -17.62 0.26 -12.06
N ALA A 137 -17.77 -1.05 -11.90
CA ALA A 137 -18.91 -1.64 -11.22
C ALA A 137 -19.03 -1.19 -9.76
N ALA A 138 -17.93 -1.24 -9.01
CA ALA A 138 -17.90 -0.78 -7.62
C ALA A 138 -18.29 0.69 -7.47
N LEU A 139 -17.77 1.56 -8.34
CA LEU A 139 -18.12 3.00 -8.33
C LEU A 139 -19.59 3.24 -8.67
N LYS A 140 -20.17 2.49 -9.62
CA LYS A 140 -21.58 2.53 -9.95
C LYS A 140 -22.44 2.13 -8.74
N ILE A 141 -22.10 1.03 -8.08
CA ILE A 141 -22.78 0.56 -6.87
C ILE A 141 -22.63 1.58 -5.72
N ALA A 142 -21.42 2.13 -5.52
CA ALA A 142 -21.16 3.14 -4.51
C ALA A 142 -22.11 4.34 -4.67
N LYS A 143 -22.23 4.86 -5.90
CA LYS A 143 -23.12 5.99 -6.24
C LYS A 143 -24.59 5.65 -6.00
N THR A 144 -25.06 4.50 -6.50
CA THR A 144 -26.46 4.09 -6.39
C THR A 144 -26.89 3.84 -4.94
N LYS A 145 -26.06 3.16 -4.16
CA LYS A 145 -26.33 2.83 -2.76
C LYS A 145 -25.91 3.94 -1.79
N LYS A 146 -25.25 4.99 -2.27
CA LYS A 146 -24.70 6.08 -1.46
C LYS A 146 -23.81 5.57 -0.31
N ILE A 147 -22.95 4.59 -0.62
CA ILE A 147 -21.94 4.02 0.28
C ILE A 147 -20.54 4.50 -0.14
N GLU A 148 -19.63 4.59 0.84
CA GLU A 148 -18.28 5.12 0.60
C GLU A 148 -17.41 4.12 -0.14
N PHE A 149 -16.75 4.58 -1.21
CA PHE A 149 -15.73 3.81 -1.91
C PHE A 149 -14.37 3.99 -1.23
N ILE A 150 -13.76 2.89 -0.80
CA ILE A 150 -12.44 2.90 -0.16
C ILE A 150 -11.38 2.71 -1.24
N HIS A 151 -10.71 3.81 -1.58
CA HIS A 151 -9.68 3.81 -2.61
C HIS A 151 -8.41 3.08 -2.14
N PRO A 152 -7.77 2.22 -2.97
CA PRO A 152 -6.65 1.38 -2.56
C PRO A 152 -5.36 2.14 -2.22
N PHE A 153 -5.20 3.39 -2.68
CA PHE A 153 -3.98 4.17 -2.50
C PHE A 153 -4.14 5.69 -2.62
N ASP A 154 -5.08 6.22 -3.41
CA ASP A 154 -5.18 7.66 -3.72
C ASP A 154 -6.29 8.33 -2.90
N ASP A 155 -6.16 8.30 -1.59
CA ASP A 155 -7.03 8.94 -0.62
C ASP A 155 -6.16 9.42 0.56
N GLN A 156 -6.36 10.66 1.02
CA GLN A 156 -5.53 11.27 2.05
C GLN A 156 -5.49 10.47 3.37
N TYR A 157 -6.60 9.87 3.78
CA TYR A 157 -6.65 9.05 5.00
C TYR A 157 -5.97 7.69 4.79
N THR A 158 -6.12 7.11 3.59
CA THR A 158 -5.40 5.88 3.22
C THR A 158 -3.90 6.12 3.22
N ILE A 159 -3.43 7.20 2.60
CA ILE A 159 -2.02 7.61 2.56
C ILE A 159 -1.49 7.82 3.99
N ALA A 160 -2.21 8.60 4.81
CA ALA A 160 -1.81 8.86 6.20
C ALA A 160 -1.71 7.58 7.04
N GLY A 161 -2.60 6.61 6.82
CA GLY A 161 -2.53 5.30 7.48
C GLY A 161 -1.25 4.54 7.13
N GLN A 162 -0.79 4.60 5.88
CA GLN A 162 0.48 4.00 5.45
C GLN A 162 1.68 4.73 6.07
N GLY A 163 1.57 6.03 6.33
CA GLY A 163 2.59 6.84 6.98
C GLY A 163 2.99 6.36 8.38
N THR A 164 2.13 5.59 9.05
CA THR A 164 2.45 4.97 10.36
C THR A 164 3.64 4.02 10.28
N ILE A 165 3.95 3.47 9.12
CA ILE A 165 5.16 2.66 8.90
C ILE A 165 6.41 3.54 9.05
N GLY A 166 6.41 4.74 8.47
CA GLY A 166 7.50 5.70 8.63
C GLY A 166 7.69 6.13 10.08
N GLN A 167 6.59 6.30 10.83
CA GLN A 167 6.65 6.54 12.27
C GLN A 167 7.35 5.38 12.99
N GLU A 168 6.91 4.14 12.75
CA GLU A 168 7.50 2.95 13.38
C GLU A 168 8.98 2.77 13.07
N ILE A 169 9.42 3.14 11.86
CA ILE A 169 10.82 3.08 11.47
C ILE A 169 11.65 4.09 12.27
N LEU A 170 11.16 5.33 12.42
CA LEU A 170 11.87 6.36 13.17
C LEU A 170 11.79 6.19 14.71
N GLU A 171 10.92 5.30 15.20
CA GLU A 171 10.84 4.93 16.62
C GLU A 171 11.84 3.84 17.04
N THR A 172 12.66 3.34 16.12
CA THR A 172 13.74 2.40 16.45
C THR A 172 15.01 3.15 16.85
N ASP A 173 15.88 2.48 17.61
CA ASP A 173 17.20 3.03 17.95
C ASP A 173 18.21 2.91 16.81
N GLU A 174 17.83 2.29 15.71
CA GLU A 174 18.68 2.08 14.51
C GLU A 174 18.68 3.33 13.62
N GLU A 175 19.83 3.71 13.10
CA GLU A 175 19.96 4.72 12.06
C GLU A 175 19.98 4.05 10.67
N TYR A 176 19.18 4.57 9.74
CA TYR A 176 19.09 4.06 8.37
C TYR A 176 19.56 5.13 7.39
N ASP A 177 20.44 4.75 6.46
CA ASP A 177 20.89 5.64 5.37
C ASP A 177 19.81 5.78 4.29
N ALA A 178 19.11 4.68 3.97
CA ALA A 178 18.12 4.66 2.90
C ALA A 178 16.97 3.69 3.20
N ILE A 179 15.79 4.03 2.67
CA ILE A 179 14.59 3.21 2.72
C ILE A 179 14.08 2.96 1.30
N PHE A 180 13.87 1.70 0.97
CA PHE A 180 13.35 1.26 -0.32
C PHE A 180 11.91 0.76 -0.16
N LEU A 181 10.99 1.30 -0.96
CA LEU A 181 9.56 1.04 -0.86
C LEU A 181 8.98 0.60 -2.21
N PRO A 182 8.27 -0.54 -2.28
CA PRO A 182 7.63 -0.95 -3.52
C PRO A 182 6.52 0.02 -3.92
N VAL A 183 6.42 0.30 -5.22
CA VAL A 183 5.48 1.26 -5.78
C VAL A 183 4.53 0.60 -6.77
N GLY A 184 3.24 0.69 -6.49
CA GLY A 184 2.18 0.53 -7.46
C GLY A 184 1.48 1.89 -7.63
N GLY A 185 0.31 2.09 -7.00
CA GLY A 185 -0.36 3.40 -7.04
C GLY A 185 0.26 4.50 -6.15
N GLY A 186 1.36 4.23 -5.44
CA GLY A 186 2.16 5.21 -4.70
C GLY A 186 1.72 5.50 -3.27
N GLY A 187 0.61 4.93 -2.77
CA GLY A 187 0.09 5.27 -1.44
C GLY A 187 1.02 4.94 -0.27
N LEU A 188 1.77 3.84 -0.35
CA LEU A 188 2.78 3.47 0.65
C LEU A 188 3.94 4.47 0.62
N LEU A 189 4.52 4.67 -0.58
CA LEU A 189 5.65 5.57 -0.76
C LEU A 189 5.31 6.99 -0.31
N ALA A 190 4.16 7.53 -0.73
CA ALA A 190 3.70 8.87 -0.33
C ALA A 190 3.50 8.99 1.18
N GLY A 191 2.87 8.00 1.82
CA GLY A 191 2.62 8.04 3.25
C GLY A 191 3.90 7.99 4.09
N VAL A 192 4.78 7.04 3.78
CA VAL A 192 6.05 6.86 4.50
C VAL A 192 6.99 8.04 4.26
N SER A 193 7.16 8.47 3.01
CA SER A 193 8.05 9.59 2.68
C SER A 193 7.58 10.91 3.29
N ALA A 194 6.27 11.18 3.28
CA ALA A 194 5.72 12.37 3.91
C ALA A 194 6.00 12.42 5.43
N TRP A 195 5.88 11.28 6.10
CA TRP A 195 6.20 11.20 7.53
C TRP A 195 7.69 11.44 7.78
N ILE A 196 8.56 10.69 7.11
CA ILE A 196 10.00 10.76 7.32
C ILE A 196 10.55 12.14 6.98
N ALA A 197 10.17 12.73 5.84
CA ALA A 197 10.64 14.05 5.42
C ALA A 197 10.27 15.19 6.38
N GLN A 198 9.22 15.01 7.21
CA GLN A 198 8.85 15.97 8.25
C GLN A 198 9.71 15.86 9.51
N HIS A 199 10.28 14.68 9.79
CA HIS A 199 11.00 14.40 11.02
C HIS A 199 12.52 14.36 10.85
N THR A 200 13.01 13.96 9.67
CA THR A 200 14.45 13.91 9.36
C THR A 200 14.72 14.14 7.89
N LYS A 201 15.92 14.63 7.57
CA LYS A 201 16.43 14.72 6.20
C LYS A 201 17.67 13.83 5.97
N LYS A 202 18.06 13.07 6.98
CA LYS A 202 19.23 12.21 6.91
C LYS A 202 18.97 10.95 6.09
N VAL A 203 17.74 10.44 6.13
CA VAL A 203 17.35 9.18 5.50
C VAL A 203 16.91 9.43 4.06
N LYS A 204 17.52 8.74 3.12
CA LYS A 204 17.14 8.75 1.71
C LYS A 204 15.97 7.81 1.44
N ILE A 205 15.05 8.21 0.58
CA ILE A 205 13.84 7.42 0.29
C ILE A 205 13.76 7.14 -1.20
N TYR A 206 13.68 5.86 -1.54
CA TYR A 206 13.60 5.40 -2.91
C TYR A 206 12.32 4.59 -3.16
N GLY A 207 11.61 4.94 -4.24
CA GLY A 207 10.56 4.10 -4.79
C GLY A 207 11.17 2.98 -5.65
N VAL A 208 10.63 1.77 -5.54
CA VAL A 208 11.05 0.62 -6.36
C VAL A 208 9.86 0.16 -7.18
N GLU A 209 9.99 0.17 -8.49
CA GLU A 209 8.98 -0.32 -9.44
C GLU A 209 9.51 -1.52 -10.22
N VAL A 210 8.61 -2.37 -10.69
CA VAL A 210 8.94 -3.38 -11.70
C VAL A 210 8.95 -2.72 -13.07
N GLU A 211 9.91 -3.04 -13.92
CA GLU A 211 10.12 -2.39 -15.23
C GLU A 211 8.86 -2.34 -16.10
N ASP A 212 8.08 -3.42 -16.10
CA ASP A 212 6.83 -3.54 -16.87
C ASP A 212 5.62 -2.82 -16.25
N SER A 213 5.81 -2.16 -15.10
CA SER A 213 4.75 -1.46 -14.35
C SER A 213 5.24 -0.12 -13.76
N ALA A 214 6.27 0.49 -14.36
CA ALA A 214 6.97 1.66 -13.85
C ALA A 214 6.22 2.99 -14.13
N CYS A 215 5.00 3.11 -13.62
CA CYS A 215 4.14 4.27 -13.88
C CYS A 215 4.62 5.55 -13.16
N LEU A 216 5.29 5.44 -12.02
CA LEU A 216 5.84 6.57 -11.30
C LEU A 216 7.10 7.10 -11.99
N LEU A 217 8.01 6.21 -12.42
CA LEU A 217 9.20 6.62 -13.14
C LEU A 217 8.85 7.42 -14.40
N GLU A 218 7.89 6.94 -15.19
CA GLU A 218 7.38 7.65 -16.37
C GLU A 218 6.71 8.98 -15.97
N ALA A 219 5.97 9.02 -14.88
CA ALA A 219 5.35 10.26 -14.40
C ALA A 219 6.40 11.32 -13.99
N ILE A 220 7.50 10.89 -13.36
CA ILE A 220 8.61 11.80 -13.00
C ILE A 220 9.34 12.31 -14.24
N LYS A 221 9.66 11.44 -15.21
CA LYS A 221 10.32 11.82 -16.46
C LYS A 221 9.55 12.92 -17.22
N PHE A 222 8.23 12.81 -17.26
CA PHE A 222 7.37 13.76 -17.99
C PHE A 222 6.80 14.89 -17.11
N ASP A 223 7.14 14.93 -15.84
CA ASP A 223 6.57 15.85 -14.84
C ASP A 223 5.03 15.89 -14.82
N LYS A 224 4.41 14.78 -15.18
CA LYS A 224 2.94 14.60 -15.19
C LYS A 224 2.57 13.15 -15.01
N ARG A 225 1.37 12.91 -14.50
CA ARG A 225 0.85 11.55 -14.39
C ARG A 225 0.65 10.93 -15.76
N VAL A 226 1.32 9.81 -15.99
CA VAL A 226 1.23 9.02 -17.22
C VAL A 226 0.43 7.76 -16.94
N ARG A 227 -0.41 7.35 -17.88
CA ARG A 227 -1.08 6.06 -17.87
C ARG A 227 -0.32 5.12 -18.80
N LEU A 228 0.19 4.03 -18.27
CA LEU A 228 0.79 2.97 -19.04
C LEU A 228 -0.26 2.29 -19.92
N ARG A 229 0.12 1.86 -21.12
CA ARG A 229 -0.78 1.14 -22.02
C ARG A 229 -1.04 -0.28 -21.53
N GLU A 230 0.00 -0.90 -21.01
CA GLU A 230 0.00 -2.26 -20.46
C GLU A 230 0.80 -2.28 -19.14
N VAL A 231 0.50 -3.23 -18.29
CA VAL A 231 1.23 -3.50 -17.06
C VAL A 231 1.47 -5.00 -16.93
N GLY A 232 2.63 -5.36 -16.42
CA GLY A 232 2.96 -6.76 -16.13
C GLY A 232 2.07 -7.31 -15.02
N LEU A 233 1.72 -8.58 -15.11
CA LEU A 233 0.83 -9.24 -14.15
C LEU A 233 1.57 -10.10 -13.12
N PHE A 234 2.87 -10.29 -13.28
CA PHE A 234 3.67 -11.12 -12.38
C PHE A 234 3.68 -10.57 -10.96
N ALA A 235 3.98 -9.29 -10.80
CA ALA A 235 3.97 -8.59 -9.52
C ALA A 235 2.60 -7.92 -9.27
N ASP A 236 1.54 -8.72 -9.14
CA ASP A 236 0.14 -8.26 -9.10
C ASP A 236 -0.14 -7.20 -8.03
N GLY A 237 0.61 -7.22 -6.93
CA GLY A 237 0.49 -6.25 -5.83
C GLY A 237 0.91 -4.81 -6.19
N VAL A 238 1.70 -4.64 -7.25
CA VAL A 238 2.21 -3.35 -7.74
C VAL A 238 1.83 -3.05 -9.20
N ALA A 239 1.11 -3.94 -9.86
CA ALA A 239 0.64 -3.78 -11.25
C ALA A 239 -0.44 -2.69 -11.34
N VAL A 240 -0.02 -1.44 -11.46
CA VAL A 240 -0.90 -0.26 -11.53
C VAL A 240 -0.56 0.59 -12.75
N GLU A 241 -1.58 0.89 -13.56
CA GLU A 241 -1.41 1.64 -14.81
C GLU A 241 -1.03 3.11 -14.62
N GLN A 242 -1.37 3.71 -13.49
CA GLN A 242 -1.16 5.12 -13.23
C GLN A 242 -1.02 5.42 -11.75
N ILE A 243 -0.01 6.24 -11.42
CA ILE A 243 0.18 6.76 -10.07
C ILE A 243 -1.02 7.59 -9.59
N GLY A 244 -1.37 7.52 -8.30
CA GLY A 244 -2.41 8.35 -7.70
C GLY A 244 -2.08 9.84 -7.81
N LYS A 245 -3.10 10.69 -7.92
CA LYS A 245 -2.91 12.15 -8.03
C LYS A 245 -2.29 12.71 -6.75
N ASN A 246 -2.94 12.47 -5.61
CA ASN A 246 -2.44 12.94 -4.32
C ASN A 246 -1.07 12.34 -3.99
N ASN A 247 -0.84 11.08 -4.40
CA ASN A 247 0.42 10.40 -4.18
C ASN A 247 1.55 11.05 -4.97
N PHE A 248 1.32 11.38 -6.24
CA PHE A 248 2.32 11.98 -7.11
C PHE A 248 2.78 13.34 -6.59
N ASP A 249 1.83 14.18 -6.14
CA ASP A 249 2.14 15.49 -5.58
C ASP A 249 3.05 15.38 -4.34
N VAL A 250 2.78 14.42 -3.44
CA VAL A 250 3.61 14.17 -2.25
C VAL A 250 4.96 13.57 -2.60
N ILE A 251 4.99 12.59 -3.51
CA ILE A 251 6.22 11.88 -3.88
C ILE A 251 7.24 12.83 -4.51
N LYS A 252 6.82 13.72 -5.38
CA LYS A 252 7.70 14.74 -6.00
C LYS A 252 8.44 15.61 -4.98
N GLU A 253 7.85 15.83 -3.81
CA GLU A 253 8.43 16.68 -2.77
C GLU A 253 9.30 15.92 -1.77
N CYS A 254 9.01 14.61 -1.56
CA CYS A 254 9.51 13.88 -0.41
C CYS A 254 10.42 12.69 -0.75
N VAL A 255 10.56 12.31 -2.04
CA VAL A 255 11.30 11.12 -2.46
C VAL A 255 12.58 11.50 -3.17
N ASP A 256 13.69 10.84 -2.85
CA ASP A 256 15.01 11.11 -3.41
C ASP A 256 15.20 10.50 -4.81
N GLY A 257 14.51 9.40 -5.12
CA GLY A 257 14.58 8.78 -6.43
C GLY A 257 13.65 7.59 -6.62
N VAL A 258 13.60 7.13 -7.87
CA VAL A 258 12.86 5.92 -8.24
C VAL A 258 13.81 5.01 -9.03
N ILE A 259 13.81 3.74 -8.68
CA ILE A 259 14.57 2.70 -9.36
C ILE A 259 13.62 1.62 -9.88
N THR A 260 14.03 0.95 -10.94
CA THR A 260 13.30 -0.20 -11.47
C THR A 260 14.06 -1.48 -11.25
N CYS A 261 13.35 -2.58 -11.02
CA CYS A 261 13.93 -3.92 -11.01
C CYS A 261 13.38 -4.75 -12.17
N LEU A 262 14.24 -5.61 -12.70
CA LEU A 262 13.88 -6.56 -13.75
C LEU A 262 13.12 -7.74 -13.13
N LEU A 263 12.14 -8.28 -13.84
CA LEU A 263 11.34 -9.43 -13.39
C LEU A 263 12.19 -10.65 -13.03
N TYR A 264 13.23 -10.94 -13.81
CA TYR A 264 14.11 -12.09 -13.59
C TYR A 264 15.08 -11.88 -12.41
N THR A 265 15.27 -10.66 -11.92
CA THR A 265 16.07 -10.35 -10.73
C THR A 265 15.24 -10.20 -9.48
N SER A 266 13.90 -10.19 -9.62
CA SER A 266 13.00 -10.13 -8.47
C SER A 266 13.02 -11.46 -7.73
N PRO A 267 13.32 -11.50 -6.41
CA PRO A 267 13.31 -12.73 -5.65
C PRO A 267 11.91 -13.35 -5.66
N SER A 268 11.81 -14.57 -6.19
CA SER A 268 10.55 -15.29 -6.16
C SER A 268 10.27 -15.84 -4.74
N PRO A 269 9.02 -16.10 -4.38
CA PRO A 269 8.70 -16.80 -3.13
C PRO A 269 9.38 -18.18 -3.01
N ARG A 270 9.75 -18.80 -4.14
CA ARG A 270 10.54 -20.04 -4.17
C ARG A 270 11.99 -19.82 -3.75
N ASP A 271 12.59 -18.69 -4.06
CA ASP A 271 13.95 -18.36 -3.65
C ASP A 271 14.04 -18.18 -2.13
N ALA A 272 12.98 -17.64 -1.53
CA ALA A 272 12.86 -17.53 -0.08
C ALA A 272 12.69 -18.91 0.62
N THR A 273 12.10 -19.90 -0.06
CA THR A 273 11.98 -21.27 0.44
C THR A 273 13.25 -22.10 0.26
N LEU A 274 13.95 -21.94 -0.84
CA LEU A 274 15.25 -22.60 -1.08
C LEU A 274 16.33 -22.13 -0.10
N SER A 275 16.26 -20.89 0.38
CA SER A 275 17.16 -20.38 1.41
C SER A 275 16.91 -20.99 2.81
N ARG A 276 15.82 -21.72 3.00
CA ARG A 276 15.47 -22.42 4.27
C ARG A 276 15.78 -23.92 4.26
N MET A 277 16.21 -24.48 3.14
CA MET A 277 16.71 -25.86 3.15
C MET A 277 18.09 -25.88 3.79
N PRO A 278 18.30 -26.64 4.88
CA PRO A 278 19.63 -26.89 5.39
C PRO A 278 20.42 -27.58 4.27
N SER A 279 21.62 -27.11 4.01
CA SER A 279 22.58 -27.82 3.21
C SER A 279 22.86 -29.15 3.91
N SER A 280 22.09 -30.17 3.60
CA SER A 280 22.38 -31.50 4.04
C SER A 280 23.38 -32.11 3.07
N ALA A 281 24.59 -32.31 3.61
CA ALA A 281 25.65 -33.26 3.26
C ALA A 281 26.14 -33.22 1.80
#